data_b41c4214099bf9f31e06c77e9bb365fd
#
_entry.id   b41c4214099bf9f31e06c77e9bb365fd
#
_cell.length_a   1.000
_cell.length_b   1.000
_cell.length_c   1.000
_cell.angle_alpha   90.00
_cell.angle_beta   90.00
_cell.angle_gamma   90.00
#
_symmetry.space_group_name_H-M   'P 1'
#
loop_
_entity.id
_entity.type
_entity.pdbx_description
1 polymer ?
#
loop_
_entity_poly.entity_id
_entity_poly.type
_entity_poly.pdbx_seq_one_letter_code
_entity_poly.pdbx_strand_id
1 'polypeptide(L)'
;MSMPNPKKTAVRVQKVRLYPDAEMNQVLDELCDYRRYCWNEALALWNDMYEQSLILDDRKSRPSEYKVRNELVAEKQDWQYALSARVLQLSVSDLNKAFRNFFDKAQTDWGKPKFKSKKAPRQGFKTDRARIVNGKLLLDRPHESRHKEWNAISFKGAKSLEGDLKVVSVYRENGRYYASLPFEVDIRKKEKTGRCDAVDVNVGHLNHAGGVVSTIPKRLEMLYERIRHYQNVLARKRTVNGKKAVRSRNYAKTRAKLQRDYARAANIQHDLMQKFTTELVNRNDAVVIEDLNVKKMQMIHVASKGMHLSLIHI
;
A
#
# COMPACT_ATOMS: atom_id res chain seq x y z
N MET A 1 18.83 -32.40 -27.03
CA MET A 1 18.37 -32.05 -25.67
C MET A 1 17.49 -30.80 -25.75
N SER A 2 16.18 -30.95 -25.61
CA SER A 2 15.26 -29.80 -25.60
C SER A 2 15.46 -28.99 -24.32
N MET A 3 15.71 -27.69 -24.43
CA MET A 3 15.75 -26.82 -23.26
C MET A 3 14.44 -26.93 -22.47
N PRO A 4 14.48 -27.07 -21.14
CA PRO A 4 13.27 -27.11 -20.36
C PRO A 4 12.51 -25.79 -20.54
N ASN A 5 11.22 -25.90 -20.86
CA ASN A 5 10.31 -24.77 -21.00
C ASN A 5 10.43 -23.87 -19.75
N PRO A 6 10.61 -22.55 -19.88
CA PRO A 6 10.75 -21.68 -18.74
C PRO A 6 9.52 -21.83 -17.84
N LYS A 7 9.73 -22.21 -16.58
CA LYS A 7 8.67 -22.31 -15.59
C LYS A 7 7.95 -20.97 -15.50
N LYS A 8 6.63 -20.98 -15.69
CA LYS A 8 5.83 -19.75 -15.48
C LYS A 8 5.77 -19.47 -13.99
N THR A 9 6.29 -18.33 -13.56
CA THR A 9 6.25 -17.88 -12.18
C THR A 9 5.21 -16.77 -11.99
N ALA A 10 4.68 -16.66 -10.79
CA ALA A 10 3.81 -15.55 -10.35
C ALA A 10 4.28 -14.99 -9.01
N VAL A 11 3.93 -13.75 -8.73
CA VAL A 11 4.23 -13.14 -7.44
C VAL A 11 3.01 -13.22 -6.52
N ARG A 12 3.16 -13.96 -5.43
CA ARG A 12 2.17 -14.03 -4.35
C ARG A 12 2.58 -13.09 -3.21
N VAL A 13 1.74 -12.12 -2.90
CA VAL A 13 2.02 -11.16 -1.82
C VAL A 13 1.29 -11.57 -0.55
N GLN A 14 2.04 -11.68 0.56
CA GLN A 14 1.49 -11.90 1.90
C GLN A 14 1.57 -10.60 2.70
N LYS A 15 0.41 -10.09 3.16
CA LYS A 15 0.34 -8.96 4.09
C LYS A 15 0.40 -9.51 5.52
N VAL A 16 1.44 -9.16 6.26
CA VAL A 16 1.64 -9.61 7.65
C VAL A 16 1.68 -8.41 8.60
N ARG A 17 1.23 -8.63 9.84
CA ARG A 17 1.40 -7.65 10.91
C ARG A 17 2.70 -7.91 11.63
N LEU A 18 3.50 -6.87 11.82
CA LEU A 18 4.76 -6.89 12.54
C LEU A 18 4.55 -6.54 14.03
N TYR A 19 5.38 -7.14 14.88
CA TYR A 19 5.42 -6.92 16.33
C TYR A 19 6.84 -6.56 16.75
N PRO A 20 7.33 -5.36 16.37
CA PRO A 20 8.64 -4.89 16.78
C PRO A 20 8.62 -4.55 18.28
N ASP A 21 9.77 -4.68 18.95
CA ASP A 21 10.01 -4.13 20.28
C ASP A 21 10.17 -2.60 20.24
N ALA A 22 10.49 -1.98 21.38
CA ALA A 22 10.57 -0.52 21.47
C ALA A 22 11.73 0.05 20.65
N GLU A 23 12.89 -0.59 20.66
CA GLU A 23 14.07 -0.16 19.90
C GLU A 23 13.85 -0.33 18.40
N MET A 24 13.32 -1.48 17.99
CA MET A 24 13.01 -1.73 16.60
C MET A 24 11.89 -0.84 16.06
N ASN A 25 10.91 -0.44 16.90
CA ASN A 25 9.93 0.58 16.53
C ASN A 25 10.61 1.91 16.15
N GLN A 26 11.61 2.33 16.92
CA GLN A 26 12.38 3.55 16.62
C GLN A 26 13.12 3.42 15.29
N VAL A 27 13.80 2.29 15.07
CA VAL A 27 14.50 1.99 13.81
C VAL A 27 13.55 2.03 12.61
N LEU A 28 12.37 1.43 12.74
CA LEU A 28 11.37 1.42 11.67
C LEU A 28 10.81 2.81 11.39
N ASP A 29 10.61 3.64 12.42
CA ASP A 29 10.19 5.04 12.27
C ASP A 29 11.26 5.86 11.54
N GLU A 30 12.53 5.69 11.88
CA GLU A 30 13.66 6.36 11.24
C GLU A 30 13.80 5.95 9.76
N LEU A 31 13.64 4.67 9.44
CA LEU A 31 13.66 4.18 8.05
C LEU A 31 12.48 4.72 7.23
N CYS A 32 11.30 4.86 7.83
CA CYS A 32 10.14 5.49 7.18
C CYS A 32 10.40 6.98 6.90
N ASP A 33 10.97 7.70 7.87
CA ASP A 33 11.32 9.12 7.71
C ASP A 33 12.46 9.30 6.69
N TYR A 34 13.47 8.43 6.72
CA TYR A 34 14.56 8.43 5.74
C TYR A 34 14.05 8.18 4.31
N ARG A 35 13.17 7.21 4.13
CA ARG A 35 12.56 6.97 2.81
C ARG A 35 11.79 8.18 2.30
N ARG A 36 11.06 8.89 3.17
CA ARG A 36 10.36 10.12 2.81
C ARG A 36 11.33 11.23 2.43
N TYR A 37 12.39 11.40 3.19
CA TYR A 37 13.50 12.32 2.90
C TYR A 37 14.10 12.02 1.52
N CYS A 38 14.58 10.80 1.29
CA CYS A 38 15.18 10.39 0.01
C CYS A 38 14.25 10.60 -1.20
N TRP A 39 12.94 10.35 -1.04
CA TRP A 39 11.97 10.63 -2.10
C TRP A 39 11.86 12.11 -2.40
N ASN A 40 11.82 12.95 -1.37
CA ASN A 40 11.64 14.38 -1.53
C ASN A 40 12.89 15.04 -2.14
N GLU A 41 14.07 14.68 -1.66
CA GLU A 41 15.34 15.14 -2.24
C GLU A 41 15.48 14.67 -3.70
N ALA A 42 15.19 13.39 -3.96
CA ALA A 42 15.21 12.86 -5.33
C ALA A 42 14.24 13.60 -6.26
N LEU A 43 13.06 13.96 -5.77
CA LEU A 43 12.07 14.70 -6.57
C LEU A 43 12.50 16.15 -6.82
N ALA A 44 13.07 16.82 -5.82
CA ALA A 44 13.63 18.16 -5.98
C ALA A 44 14.74 18.15 -7.04
N LEU A 45 15.74 17.29 -6.84
CA LEU A 45 16.86 17.15 -7.77
C LEU A 45 16.42 16.74 -9.19
N TRP A 46 15.41 15.87 -9.31
CA TRP A 46 14.83 15.50 -10.60
C TRP A 46 14.23 16.70 -11.34
N ASN A 47 13.48 17.53 -10.61
CA ASN A 47 12.88 18.74 -11.19
C ASN A 47 13.97 19.73 -11.61
N ASP A 48 14.97 19.98 -10.77
CA ASP A 48 16.08 20.90 -11.05
C ASP A 48 16.89 20.48 -12.29
N MET A 49 17.26 19.18 -12.37
CA MET A 49 17.94 18.63 -13.55
C MET A 49 17.07 18.75 -14.81
N TYR A 50 15.76 18.56 -14.69
CA TYR A 50 14.84 18.69 -15.81
C TYR A 50 14.76 20.14 -16.30
N GLU A 51 14.63 21.11 -15.41
CA GLU A 51 14.60 22.54 -15.73
C GLU A 51 15.92 22.99 -16.37
N GLN A 52 17.06 22.58 -15.81
CA GLN A 52 18.38 22.85 -16.38
C GLN A 52 18.49 22.27 -17.80
N SER A 53 18.01 21.04 -18.03
CA SER A 53 18.05 20.43 -19.36
C SER A 53 17.22 21.17 -20.41
N LEU A 54 16.17 21.87 -19.98
CA LEU A 54 15.38 22.74 -20.87
C LEU A 54 16.08 24.05 -21.18
N ILE A 55 16.73 24.67 -20.19
CA ILE A 55 17.48 25.93 -20.36
C ILE A 55 18.68 25.71 -21.31
N LEU A 56 19.38 24.59 -21.15
CA LEU A 56 20.56 24.24 -21.95
C LEU A 56 20.23 23.62 -23.32
N ASP A 57 18.94 23.35 -23.59
CA ASP A 57 18.45 22.56 -24.72
C ASP A 57 19.22 21.23 -24.93
N ASP A 58 19.70 20.65 -23.85
CA ASP A 58 20.49 19.42 -23.85
C ASP A 58 19.67 18.21 -23.32
N ARG A 59 19.28 17.36 -24.28
CA ARG A 59 18.57 16.12 -23.93
C ARG A 59 19.41 15.15 -23.11
N LYS A 60 20.75 15.19 -23.22
CA LYS A 60 21.64 14.34 -22.43
C LYS A 60 21.67 14.73 -20.95
N SER A 61 21.38 16.00 -20.64
CA SER A 61 21.29 16.52 -19.27
C SER A 61 19.99 16.15 -18.54
N ARG A 62 19.00 15.56 -19.23
CA ARG A 62 17.75 15.13 -18.60
C ARG A 62 17.98 14.18 -17.43
N PRO A 63 17.13 14.29 -16.38
CA PRO A 63 17.22 13.42 -15.21
C PRO A 63 17.01 11.95 -15.58
N SER A 64 17.70 11.08 -14.88
CA SER A 64 17.52 9.64 -14.92
C SER A 64 17.70 9.03 -13.54
N GLU A 65 17.22 7.80 -13.33
CA GLU A 65 17.42 7.08 -12.05
C GLU A 65 18.91 7.06 -11.64
N TYR A 66 19.77 6.81 -12.60
CA TYR A 66 21.22 6.71 -12.37
C TYR A 66 21.82 8.05 -11.92
N LYS A 67 21.55 9.16 -12.64
CA LYS A 67 22.07 10.49 -12.33
C LYS A 67 21.61 10.96 -10.95
N VAL A 68 20.28 10.94 -10.71
CA VAL A 68 19.72 11.37 -9.45
C VAL A 68 20.24 10.54 -8.28
N ARG A 69 20.37 9.22 -8.46
CA ARG A 69 20.93 8.36 -7.42
C ARG A 69 22.40 8.69 -7.12
N ASN A 70 23.22 8.89 -8.14
CA ASN A 70 24.65 9.16 -7.95
C ASN A 70 24.86 10.49 -7.24
N GLU A 71 24.12 11.52 -7.61
CA GLU A 71 24.19 12.82 -6.94
C GLU A 71 23.81 12.73 -5.47
N LEU A 72 22.66 12.10 -5.17
CA LEU A 72 22.25 11.89 -3.78
C LEU A 72 23.20 11.03 -2.96
N VAL A 73 23.96 10.16 -3.60
CA VAL A 73 25.01 9.37 -2.93
C VAL A 73 26.25 10.21 -2.69
N ALA A 74 26.63 11.09 -3.62
CA ALA A 74 27.78 11.99 -3.49
C ALA A 74 27.56 13.03 -2.38
N GLU A 75 26.32 13.53 -2.23
CA GLU A 75 25.95 14.53 -1.21
C GLU A 75 25.49 13.92 0.11
N LYS A 76 25.74 12.65 0.34
CA LYS A 76 25.27 11.92 1.52
C LYS A 76 25.87 12.48 2.81
N GLN A 77 25.00 12.79 3.78
CA GLN A 77 25.38 13.28 5.10
C GLN A 77 25.75 12.11 6.04
N ASP A 78 26.57 12.36 7.05
CA ASP A 78 27.06 11.34 8.00
C ASP A 78 25.94 10.51 8.66
N TRP A 79 24.85 11.16 9.06
CA TRP A 79 23.72 10.47 9.68
C TRP A 79 23.04 9.44 8.77
N GLN A 80 23.18 9.60 7.45
CA GLN A 80 22.57 8.69 6.48
C GLN A 80 23.34 7.36 6.36
N TYR A 81 24.61 7.32 6.77
CA TYR A 81 25.41 6.08 6.79
C TYR A 81 24.99 5.15 7.92
N ALA A 82 24.33 5.67 8.97
CA ALA A 82 23.70 4.87 10.00
C ALA A 82 22.41 4.15 9.55
N LEU A 83 21.92 4.44 8.33
CA LEU A 83 20.69 3.88 7.78
C LEU A 83 20.97 3.06 6.50
N SER A 84 20.04 2.16 6.15
CA SER A 84 20.22 1.30 4.98
C SER A 84 20.29 2.08 3.67
N ALA A 85 21.39 1.94 2.94
CA ALA A 85 21.58 2.51 1.61
C ALA A 85 20.51 2.01 0.59
N ARG A 86 19.94 0.81 0.82
CA ARG A 86 18.90 0.25 -0.05
C ARG A 86 17.62 1.08 -0.02
N VAL A 87 17.32 1.73 1.12
CA VAL A 87 16.16 2.63 1.23
C VAL A 87 16.28 3.82 0.28
N LEU A 88 17.47 4.44 0.20
CA LEU A 88 17.74 5.51 -0.77
C LEU A 88 17.58 5.00 -2.20
N GLN A 89 18.28 3.92 -2.56
CA GLN A 89 18.28 3.37 -3.90
C GLN A 89 16.88 3.01 -4.39
N LEU A 90 16.09 2.32 -3.55
CA LEU A 90 14.73 1.93 -3.88
C LEU A 90 13.76 3.13 -3.89
N SER A 91 14.06 4.21 -3.14
CA SER A 91 13.27 5.45 -3.21
C SER A 91 13.43 6.15 -4.56
N VAL A 92 14.66 6.23 -5.07
CA VAL A 92 14.94 6.81 -6.39
C VAL A 92 14.34 5.93 -7.50
N SER A 93 14.46 4.61 -7.39
CA SER A 93 13.84 3.68 -8.34
C SER A 93 12.31 3.79 -8.36
N ASP A 94 11.68 3.94 -7.19
CA ASP A 94 10.22 4.17 -7.09
C ASP A 94 9.83 5.52 -7.74
N LEU A 95 10.65 6.57 -7.58
CA LEU A 95 10.41 7.86 -8.22
C LEU A 95 10.52 7.76 -9.75
N ASN A 96 11.56 7.09 -10.25
CA ASN A 96 11.71 6.85 -11.68
C ASN A 96 10.51 6.09 -12.26
N LYS A 97 10.02 5.05 -11.58
CA LYS A 97 8.79 4.35 -11.97
C LYS A 97 7.58 5.27 -11.99
N ALA A 98 7.46 6.16 -10.99
CA ALA A 98 6.37 7.11 -10.92
C ALA A 98 6.38 8.11 -12.08
N PHE A 99 7.56 8.60 -12.50
CA PHE A 99 7.68 9.43 -13.70
C PHE A 99 7.40 8.65 -14.98
N ARG A 100 7.89 7.40 -15.10
CA ARG A 100 7.56 6.55 -16.25
C ARG A 100 6.06 6.36 -16.41
N ASN A 101 5.36 6.07 -15.31
CA ASN A 101 3.91 5.95 -15.32
C ASN A 101 3.20 7.28 -15.68
N PHE A 102 3.72 8.41 -15.19
CA PHE A 102 3.18 9.74 -15.53
C PHE A 102 3.31 10.05 -17.03
N PHE A 103 4.41 9.63 -17.67
CA PHE A 103 4.63 9.85 -19.11
C PHE A 103 4.01 8.76 -19.98
N ASP A 104 3.47 7.70 -19.41
CA ASP A 104 2.81 6.63 -20.16
C ASP A 104 1.44 7.10 -20.66
N LYS A 105 1.35 7.31 -21.98
CA LYS A 105 0.13 7.77 -22.65
C LYS A 105 -1.02 6.75 -22.59
N ALA A 106 -0.72 5.47 -22.38
CA ALA A 106 -1.72 4.42 -22.24
C ALA A 106 -2.44 4.47 -20.87
N GLN A 107 -1.87 5.20 -19.89
CA GLN A 107 -2.39 5.29 -18.53
C GLN A 107 -2.61 6.76 -18.13
N THR A 108 -3.75 7.31 -18.48
CA THR A 108 -4.08 8.73 -18.27
C THR A 108 -4.33 9.13 -16.80
N ASP A 109 -4.53 8.16 -15.91
CA ASP A 109 -4.90 8.40 -14.51
C ASP A 109 -3.71 8.71 -13.58
N TRP A 110 -2.47 8.60 -14.06
CA TRP A 110 -1.27 8.86 -13.27
C TRP A 110 -0.88 10.34 -13.29
N GLY A 111 -0.99 10.99 -12.14
CA GLY A 111 -0.54 12.39 -11.99
C GLY A 111 0.98 12.52 -11.79
N LYS A 112 1.50 13.74 -12.01
CA LYS A 112 2.92 14.07 -11.72
C LYS A 112 3.28 13.69 -10.28
N PRO A 113 4.47 13.07 -10.04
CA PRO A 113 4.95 12.77 -8.69
C PRO A 113 4.94 14.00 -7.79
N LYS A 114 4.54 13.80 -6.51
CA LYS A 114 4.42 14.87 -5.50
C LYS A 114 5.30 14.60 -4.29
N PHE A 115 5.70 15.67 -3.60
CA PHE A 115 6.39 15.58 -2.32
C PHE A 115 5.55 14.82 -1.28
N LYS A 116 6.23 14.00 -0.48
CA LYS A 116 5.59 13.18 0.56
C LYS A 116 5.58 13.92 1.90
N SER A 117 4.43 13.94 2.54
CA SER A 117 4.24 14.58 3.83
C SER A 117 4.39 13.58 4.99
N LYS A 118 4.96 14.04 6.11
CA LYS A 118 4.96 13.29 7.39
C LYS A 118 3.54 13.02 7.92
N LYS A 119 2.56 13.83 7.49
CA LYS A 119 1.13 13.67 7.87
C LYS A 119 0.40 12.61 7.07
N ALA A 120 1.02 12.01 6.06
CA ALA A 120 0.39 10.94 5.28
C ALA A 120 0.00 9.76 6.19
N PRO A 121 -1.17 9.17 6.00
CA PRO A 121 -1.70 8.13 6.90
C PRO A 121 -0.87 6.85 6.87
N ARG A 122 -0.16 6.60 5.77
CA ARG A 122 0.72 5.46 5.58
C ARG A 122 2.13 5.94 5.29
N GLN A 123 3.08 5.52 6.12
CA GLN A 123 4.51 5.75 5.98
C GLN A 123 5.21 4.41 5.85
N GLY A 124 6.22 4.30 5.01
CA GLY A 124 6.90 3.02 4.84
C GLY A 124 8.13 3.13 3.95
N PHE A 125 8.92 2.08 3.92
CA PHE A 125 10.11 1.92 3.11
C PHE A 125 10.12 0.54 2.45
N LYS A 126 11.06 0.33 1.54
CA LYS A 126 11.29 -0.94 0.86
C LYS A 126 12.72 -1.40 1.08
N THR A 127 12.92 -2.71 1.12
CA THR A 127 14.23 -3.35 1.10
C THR A 127 14.17 -4.67 0.33
N ASP A 128 15.21 -4.96 -0.42
CA ASP A 128 15.40 -6.24 -1.12
C ASP A 128 16.35 -7.18 -0.38
N ARG A 129 16.86 -6.73 0.78
CA ARG A 129 17.77 -7.52 1.63
C ARG A 129 17.10 -8.11 2.85
N ALA A 130 15.79 -8.01 2.94
CA ALA A 130 15.04 -8.64 4.01
C ALA A 130 15.10 -10.17 3.88
N ARG A 131 15.16 -10.86 5.00
CA ARG A 131 15.17 -12.33 5.10
C ARG A 131 14.17 -12.80 6.14
N ILE A 132 13.68 -14.02 5.97
CA ILE A 132 12.86 -14.69 6.97
C ILE A 132 13.66 -15.86 7.54
N VAL A 133 13.91 -15.80 8.83
CA VAL A 133 14.64 -16.83 9.57
C VAL A 133 13.84 -17.20 10.82
N ASN A 134 13.59 -18.48 11.02
CA ASN A 134 12.82 -18.99 12.17
C ASN A 134 11.46 -18.29 12.35
N GLY A 135 10.75 -18.00 11.26
CA GLY A 135 9.45 -17.33 11.29
C GLY A 135 9.48 -15.85 11.70
N LYS A 136 10.65 -15.22 11.71
CA LYS A 136 10.84 -13.80 11.99
C LYS A 136 11.41 -13.08 10.76
N LEU A 137 11.02 -11.81 10.58
CA LEU A 137 11.54 -10.95 9.53
C LEU A 137 12.80 -10.26 10.02
N LEU A 138 13.91 -10.45 9.28
CA LEU A 138 15.18 -9.76 9.50
C LEU A 138 15.34 -8.71 8.40
N LEU A 139 15.72 -7.49 8.79
CA LEU A 139 16.11 -6.42 7.88
C LEU A 139 17.64 -6.37 7.76
N ASP A 140 18.14 -5.74 6.69
CA ASP A 140 19.57 -5.49 6.55
C ASP A 140 20.03 -4.45 7.58
N ARG A 141 21.13 -4.72 8.25
CA ARG A 141 21.78 -3.81 9.18
C ARG A 141 22.90 -3.06 8.45
N PRO A 142 22.88 -1.73 8.41
CA PRO A 142 24.01 -0.96 7.91
C PRO A 142 25.25 -1.17 8.77
N HIS A 143 26.44 -1.10 8.15
CA HIS A 143 27.70 -1.28 8.85
C HIS A 143 27.90 -0.23 9.97
N GLU A 144 27.52 1.01 9.70
CA GLU A 144 27.62 2.15 10.62
C GLU A 144 26.32 2.42 11.40
N SER A 145 25.52 1.38 11.66
CA SER A 145 24.29 1.56 12.41
C SER A 145 24.56 1.96 13.85
N ARG A 146 23.94 3.05 14.31
CA ARG A 146 23.94 3.46 15.73
C ARG A 146 23.11 2.55 16.60
N HIS A 147 22.17 1.80 16.04
CA HIS A 147 21.35 0.84 16.75
C HIS A 147 22.13 -0.46 16.90
N LYS A 148 22.40 -0.86 18.13
CA LYS A 148 23.13 -2.09 18.43
C LYS A 148 22.35 -3.33 18.02
N GLU A 149 21.02 -3.26 18.12
CA GLU A 149 20.16 -4.40 17.89
C GLU A 149 19.16 -4.17 16.76
N TRP A 150 19.45 -4.77 15.64
CA TRP A 150 18.52 -4.93 14.53
C TRP A 150 17.87 -6.30 14.66
N ASN A 151 16.96 -6.41 15.61
CA ASN A 151 16.36 -7.68 15.98
C ASN A 151 15.47 -8.25 14.88
N ALA A 152 15.34 -9.56 14.93
CA ALA A 152 14.36 -10.28 14.14
C ALA A 152 12.95 -9.93 14.61
N ILE A 153 12.14 -9.41 13.70
CA ILE A 153 10.79 -8.92 13.99
C ILE A 153 9.80 -10.06 13.87
N SER A 154 9.08 -10.36 14.95
CA SER A 154 7.99 -11.33 14.92
C SER A 154 6.83 -10.81 14.08
N PHE A 155 6.17 -11.69 13.32
CA PHE A 155 5.01 -11.33 12.53
C PHE A 155 3.90 -12.39 12.58
N LYS A 156 2.67 -11.99 12.23
CA LYS A 156 1.50 -12.87 12.11
C LYS A 156 0.70 -12.55 10.86
N GLY A 157 -0.02 -13.55 10.35
CA GLY A 157 -0.94 -13.39 9.22
C GLY A 157 -0.44 -13.93 7.88
N ALA A 158 0.75 -14.53 7.82
CA ALA A 158 1.18 -15.26 6.62
C ALA A 158 0.42 -16.59 6.49
N LYS A 159 -0.06 -16.89 5.27
CA LYS A 159 -0.68 -18.18 4.93
C LYS A 159 0.36 -19.19 4.43
N SER A 160 1.38 -18.72 3.72
CA SER A 160 2.47 -19.52 3.18
C SER A 160 3.71 -18.65 3.03
N LEU A 161 4.88 -19.22 3.30
CA LEU A 161 6.19 -18.58 3.12
C LEU A 161 7.02 -19.30 2.03
N GLU A 162 6.33 -20.01 1.13
CA GLU A 162 6.96 -20.73 0.03
C GLU A 162 7.34 -19.79 -1.12
N GLY A 163 8.47 -20.07 -1.75
CA GLY A 163 9.00 -19.31 -2.88
C GLY A 163 10.11 -18.33 -2.51
N ASP A 164 10.63 -17.62 -3.50
CA ASP A 164 11.71 -16.66 -3.34
C ASP A 164 11.18 -15.31 -2.88
N LEU A 165 11.61 -14.84 -1.72
CA LEU A 165 11.25 -13.53 -1.18
C LEU A 165 11.85 -12.42 -2.06
N LYS A 166 11.01 -11.53 -2.55
CA LYS A 166 11.40 -10.36 -3.35
C LYS A 166 11.45 -9.10 -2.49
N VAL A 167 11.37 -7.92 -3.10
CA VAL A 167 11.44 -6.62 -2.42
C VAL A 167 10.32 -6.47 -1.39
N VAL A 168 10.67 -6.48 -0.13
CA VAL A 168 9.75 -6.33 1.00
C VAL A 168 9.40 -4.85 1.18
N SER A 169 8.11 -4.57 1.42
CA SER A 169 7.65 -3.24 1.82
C SER A 169 7.22 -3.27 3.28
N VAL A 170 7.89 -2.51 4.13
CA VAL A 170 7.51 -2.31 5.53
C VAL A 170 6.84 -0.96 5.67
N TYR A 171 5.70 -0.89 6.37
CA TYR A 171 4.97 0.35 6.52
C TYR A 171 4.20 0.42 7.84
N ARG A 172 4.05 1.66 8.32
CA ARG A 172 3.23 2.01 9.47
C ARG A 172 1.89 2.57 9.00
N GLU A 173 0.82 2.01 9.54
CA GLU A 173 -0.55 2.43 9.29
C GLU A 173 -1.36 2.34 10.59
N ASN A 174 -2.06 3.42 10.95
CA ASN A 174 -2.85 3.48 12.19
C ASN A 174 -2.06 3.09 13.46
N GLY A 175 -0.80 3.50 13.55
CA GLY A 175 0.08 3.22 14.69
C GLY A 175 0.55 1.75 14.80
N ARG A 176 0.43 0.96 13.73
CA ARG A 176 0.88 -0.43 13.67
C ARG A 176 1.76 -0.66 12.46
N TYR A 177 2.73 -1.56 12.62
CA TYR A 177 3.61 -1.96 11.52
C TYR A 177 3.09 -3.18 10.79
N TYR A 178 3.23 -3.16 9.49
CA TYR A 178 2.91 -4.24 8.57
C TYR A 178 4.06 -4.43 7.58
N ALA A 179 4.17 -5.64 7.05
CA ALA A 179 5.01 -5.91 5.89
C ALA A 179 4.19 -6.55 4.77
N SER A 180 4.49 -6.17 3.54
CA SER A 180 4.10 -6.91 2.35
C SER A 180 5.28 -7.77 1.93
N LEU A 181 5.10 -9.08 1.96
CA LEU A 181 6.10 -10.10 1.65
C LEU A 181 5.76 -10.73 0.29
N PRO A 182 6.34 -10.27 -0.81
CA PRO A 182 6.13 -10.86 -2.12
C PRO A 182 7.03 -12.07 -2.29
N PHE A 183 6.42 -13.22 -2.63
CA PHE A 183 7.12 -14.46 -2.96
C PHE A 183 6.92 -14.78 -4.44
N GLU A 184 7.98 -15.06 -5.14
CA GLU A 184 7.91 -15.67 -6.46
C GLU A 184 7.67 -17.16 -6.30
N VAL A 185 6.58 -17.65 -6.89
CA VAL A 185 6.12 -19.01 -6.78
C VAL A 185 5.87 -19.60 -8.16
N ASP A 186 6.09 -20.89 -8.32
CA ASP A 186 5.72 -21.60 -9.54
C ASP A 186 4.20 -21.64 -9.71
N ILE A 187 3.71 -21.33 -10.91
CA ILE A 187 2.28 -21.41 -11.24
C ILE A 187 1.92 -22.89 -11.41
N ARG A 188 1.10 -23.39 -10.49
CA ARG A 188 0.46 -24.70 -10.65
C ARG A 188 -0.77 -24.53 -11.55
N LYS A 189 -0.84 -25.28 -12.65
CA LYS A 189 -2.04 -25.35 -13.46
C LYS A 189 -3.15 -25.97 -12.61
N LYS A 190 -4.28 -25.26 -12.53
CA LYS A 190 -5.50 -25.82 -11.94
C LYS A 190 -6.11 -26.81 -12.93
N GLU A 191 -6.65 -27.90 -12.42
CA GLU A 191 -7.48 -28.81 -13.22
C GLU A 191 -8.74 -28.08 -13.70
N LYS A 192 -9.12 -28.33 -14.95
CA LYS A 192 -10.33 -27.73 -15.52
C LYS A 192 -11.56 -28.32 -14.85
N THR A 193 -12.47 -27.43 -14.43
CA THR A 193 -13.73 -27.80 -13.79
C THR A 193 -14.88 -27.95 -14.81
N GLY A 194 -14.72 -27.39 -16.01
CA GLY A 194 -15.77 -27.30 -17.03
C GLY A 194 -16.88 -26.31 -16.66
N ARG A 195 -16.73 -25.52 -15.57
CA ARG A 195 -17.76 -24.62 -15.06
C ARG A 195 -17.45 -23.17 -15.37
N CYS A 196 -18.50 -22.39 -15.60
CA CYS A 196 -18.46 -20.96 -15.66
C CYS A 196 -19.53 -20.36 -14.74
N ASP A 197 -19.30 -19.13 -14.26
CA ASP A 197 -20.25 -18.37 -13.45
C ASP A 197 -20.28 -16.93 -13.91
N ALA A 198 -21.37 -16.23 -13.61
CA ALA A 198 -21.51 -14.80 -13.85
C ALA A 198 -21.83 -14.11 -12.53
N VAL A 199 -21.22 -12.94 -12.31
CA VAL A 199 -21.43 -12.15 -11.09
C VAL A 199 -22.01 -10.80 -11.47
N ASP A 200 -23.21 -10.55 -11.00
CA ASP A 200 -23.89 -9.25 -11.05
C ASP A 200 -23.60 -8.49 -9.74
N VAL A 201 -23.02 -7.29 -9.89
CA VAL A 201 -22.54 -6.47 -8.77
C VAL A 201 -23.57 -5.43 -8.38
N ASN A 202 -24.25 -5.66 -7.26
CA ASN A 202 -25.25 -4.76 -6.74
C ASN A 202 -24.81 -4.01 -5.47
N VAL A 203 -25.55 -2.95 -5.13
CA VAL A 203 -25.33 -2.24 -3.86
C VAL A 203 -25.75 -3.12 -2.70
N GLY A 204 -24.78 -3.53 -1.89
CA GLY A 204 -25.01 -4.32 -0.69
C GLY A 204 -25.01 -5.83 -0.90
N HIS A 205 -25.01 -6.33 -2.14
CA HIS A 205 -24.96 -7.77 -2.41
C HIS A 205 -24.39 -8.08 -3.80
N LEU A 206 -23.96 -9.33 -3.96
CA LEU A 206 -23.49 -9.91 -5.21
C LEU A 206 -24.40 -11.08 -5.58
N ASN A 207 -24.91 -11.10 -6.79
CA ASN A 207 -25.67 -12.23 -7.33
C ASN A 207 -24.77 -13.09 -8.19
N HIS A 208 -24.84 -14.40 -8.05
CA HIS A 208 -24.13 -15.36 -8.89
C HIS A 208 -24.92 -16.68 -8.94
N ALA A 209 -24.51 -17.64 -9.76
CA ALA A 209 -25.22 -18.91 -9.91
C ALA A 209 -25.40 -19.69 -8.60
N GLY A 210 -24.51 -19.51 -7.64
CA GLY A 210 -24.60 -20.13 -6.30
C GLY A 210 -25.52 -19.39 -5.32
N GLY A 211 -26.15 -18.27 -5.72
CA GLY A 211 -27.08 -17.48 -4.89
C GLY A 211 -26.64 -16.04 -4.67
N VAL A 212 -27.11 -15.45 -3.57
CA VAL A 212 -26.88 -14.05 -3.19
C VAL A 212 -25.91 -13.97 -2.02
N VAL A 213 -24.83 -13.17 -2.17
CA VAL A 213 -23.86 -12.92 -1.09
C VAL A 213 -23.98 -11.46 -0.63
N SER A 214 -24.35 -11.26 0.63
CA SER A 214 -24.36 -9.92 1.21
C SER A 214 -22.94 -9.36 1.37
N THR A 215 -22.72 -8.15 0.84
CA THR A 215 -21.44 -7.40 1.00
C THR A 215 -21.42 -6.56 2.28
N ILE A 216 -22.60 -6.42 2.96
CA ILE A 216 -22.77 -5.64 4.19
C ILE A 216 -23.39 -6.53 5.28
N PRO A 217 -22.61 -7.45 5.88
CA PRO A 217 -23.10 -8.24 6.98
C PRO A 217 -23.38 -7.35 8.22
N LYS A 218 -24.32 -7.79 9.08
CA LYS A 218 -24.78 -7.06 10.29
C LYS A 218 -23.62 -6.44 11.12
N ARG A 219 -22.51 -7.17 11.25
CA ARG A 219 -21.31 -6.68 11.94
C ARG A 219 -20.72 -5.43 11.28
N LEU A 220 -20.80 -5.32 9.97
CA LEU A 220 -20.31 -4.17 9.22
C LEU A 220 -21.26 -2.99 9.33
N GLU A 221 -22.57 -3.21 9.32
CA GLU A 221 -23.60 -2.18 9.57
C GLU A 221 -23.38 -1.48 10.90
N MET A 222 -23.20 -2.26 11.99
CA MET A 222 -22.90 -1.72 13.32
C MET A 222 -21.62 -0.87 13.34
N LEU A 223 -20.59 -1.23 12.56
CA LEU A 223 -19.39 -0.41 12.43
C LEU A 223 -19.66 0.90 11.68
N TYR A 224 -20.46 0.88 10.64
CA TYR A 224 -20.84 2.10 9.91
C TYR A 224 -21.64 3.08 10.75
N GLU A 225 -22.54 2.60 11.62
CA GLU A 225 -23.25 3.44 12.57
C GLU A 225 -22.28 4.12 13.55
N ARG A 226 -21.31 3.37 14.10
CA ARG A 226 -20.27 3.92 14.97
C ARG A 226 -19.37 4.90 14.25
N ILE A 227 -18.99 4.63 13.01
CA ILE A 227 -18.21 5.55 12.16
C ILE A 227 -18.97 6.85 11.99
N ARG A 228 -20.26 6.80 11.64
CA ARG A 228 -21.15 7.96 11.51
C ARG A 228 -21.23 8.75 12.82
N HIS A 229 -21.40 8.07 13.94
CA HIS A 229 -21.39 8.70 15.26
C HIS A 229 -20.09 9.47 15.51
N TYR A 230 -18.91 8.84 15.31
CA TYR A 230 -17.63 9.51 15.53
C TYR A 230 -17.37 10.65 14.53
N GLN A 231 -17.84 10.55 13.30
CA GLN A 231 -17.78 11.65 12.34
C GLN A 231 -18.56 12.86 12.83
N ASN A 232 -19.78 12.66 13.32
CA ASN A 232 -20.64 13.72 13.88
C ASN A 232 -20.00 14.35 15.12
N VAL A 233 -19.44 13.53 16.03
CA VAL A 233 -18.71 14.04 17.21
C VAL A 233 -17.49 14.88 16.81
N LEU A 234 -16.73 14.44 15.80
CA LEU A 234 -15.57 15.19 15.31
C LEU A 234 -15.99 16.47 14.59
N ALA A 235 -17.10 16.46 13.84
CA ALA A 235 -17.62 17.65 13.19
C ALA A 235 -17.98 18.74 14.21
N ARG A 236 -18.67 18.39 15.30
CA ARG A 236 -18.99 19.31 16.40
C ARG A 236 -17.74 19.87 17.10
N LYS A 237 -16.66 19.05 17.21
CA LYS A 237 -15.40 19.46 17.83
C LYS A 237 -14.49 20.27 16.90
N ARG A 238 -14.81 20.41 15.63
CA ARG A 238 -14.01 21.17 14.64
C ARG A 238 -14.23 22.68 14.72
N THR A 239 -15.43 23.07 15.13
CA THR A 239 -15.87 24.48 15.19
C THR A 239 -16.42 24.78 16.56
N VAL A 240 -15.97 25.87 17.16
CA VAL A 240 -16.58 26.47 18.35
C VAL A 240 -16.91 27.89 17.95
N ASN A 241 -18.18 28.31 18.10
CA ASN A 241 -18.69 29.63 17.74
C ASN A 241 -18.30 30.09 16.30
N GLY A 242 -18.43 29.13 15.32
CA GLY A 242 -18.11 29.41 13.90
C GLY A 242 -16.62 29.49 13.55
N LYS A 243 -15.71 29.45 14.52
CA LYS A 243 -14.25 29.48 14.31
C LYS A 243 -13.64 28.07 14.44
N LYS A 244 -12.53 27.82 13.72
CA LYS A 244 -11.78 26.56 13.84
C LYS A 244 -11.26 26.43 15.28
N ALA A 245 -11.73 25.41 15.99
CA ALA A 245 -11.25 25.10 17.32
C ALA A 245 -9.83 24.50 17.31
N VAL A 246 -9.04 24.81 18.35
CA VAL A 246 -7.78 24.13 18.61
C VAL A 246 -8.07 22.64 18.87
N ARG A 247 -7.32 21.75 18.24
CA ARG A 247 -7.51 20.30 18.35
C ARG A 247 -7.18 19.81 19.76
N SER A 248 -8.21 19.57 20.57
CA SER A 248 -8.08 19.08 21.93
C SER A 248 -7.57 17.63 22.00
N ARG A 249 -7.08 17.23 23.19
CA ARG A 249 -6.72 15.81 23.49
C ARG A 249 -7.90 14.87 23.22
N ASN A 250 -9.13 15.29 23.55
CA ASN A 250 -10.35 14.51 23.29
C ASN A 250 -10.70 14.42 21.80
N TYR A 251 -10.38 15.44 21.00
CA TYR A 251 -10.46 15.35 19.55
C TYR A 251 -9.54 14.25 19.02
N ALA A 252 -8.27 14.23 19.44
CA ALA A 252 -7.29 13.22 19.03
C ALA A 252 -7.73 11.80 19.41
N LYS A 253 -8.25 11.60 20.65
CA LYS A 253 -8.78 10.31 21.08
C LYS A 253 -9.96 9.83 20.21
N THR A 254 -10.91 10.73 19.90
CA THR A 254 -12.06 10.39 19.06
C THR A 254 -11.64 10.07 17.64
N ARG A 255 -10.70 10.83 17.07
CA ARG A 255 -10.11 10.55 15.75
C ARG A 255 -9.43 9.19 15.69
N ALA A 256 -8.69 8.81 16.72
CA ALA A 256 -8.06 7.49 16.80
C ALA A 256 -9.09 6.34 16.85
N LYS A 257 -10.24 6.54 17.54
CA LYS A 257 -11.36 5.58 17.54
C LYS A 257 -11.95 5.44 16.13
N LEU A 258 -12.23 6.57 15.47
CA LEU A 258 -12.75 6.58 14.10
C LEU A 258 -11.80 5.85 13.13
N GLN A 259 -10.51 6.12 13.17
CA GLN A 259 -9.52 5.45 12.32
C GLN A 259 -9.48 3.93 12.54
N ARG A 260 -9.62 3.48 13.80
CA ARG A 260 -9.69 2.04 14.11
C ARG A 260 -10.92 1.38 13.54
N ASP A 261 -12.07 2.04 13.60
CA ASP A 261 -13.32 1.49 13.07
C ASP A 261 -13.33 1.46 11.53
N TYR A 262 -12.77 2.48 10.87
CA TYR A 262 -12.53 2.41 9.43
C TYR A 262 -11.61 1.25 9.03
N ALA A 263 -10.51 1.06 9.74
CA ALA A 263 -9.60 -0.07 9.48
C ALA A 263 -10.29 -1.42 9.69
N ARG A 264 -11.17 -1.54 10.70
CA ARG A 264 -11.96 -2.76 10.94
C ARG A 264 -12.96 -3.01 9.82
N ALA A 265 -13.69 -1.97 9.39
CA ALA A 265 -14.66 -2.08 8.31
C ALA A 265 -13.97 -2.53 7.01
N ALA A 266 -12.87 -1.87 6.64
CA ALA A 266 -12.07 -2.25 5.47
C ALA A 266 -11.55 -3.70 5.54
N ASN A 267 -11.10 -4.16 6.72
CA ASN A 267 -10.63 -5.53 6.89
C ASN A 267 -11.77 -6.56 6.75
N ILE A 268 -12.98 -6.27 7.26
CA ILE A 268 -14.14 -7.16 7.12
C ILE A 268 -14.54 -7.27 5.65
N GLN A 269 -14.62 -6.15 4.94
CA GLN A 269 -14.95 -6.14 3.51
C GLN A 269 -13.90 -6.88 2.70
N HIS A 270 -12.63 -6.59 2.95
CA HIS A 270 -11.53 -7.28 2.25
C HIS A 270 -11.55 -8.79 2.50
N ASP A 271 -11.78 -9.25 3.75
CA ASP A 271 -11.88 -10.69 4.07
C ASP A 271 -13.06 -11.35 3.34
N LEU A 272 -14.22 -10.69 3.35
CA LEU A 272 -15.42 -11.18 2.68
C LEU A 272 -15.18 -11.31 1.16
N MET A 273 -14.65 -10.26 0.53
CA MET A 273 -14.36 -10.26 -0.90
C MET A 273 -13.28 -11.28 -1.28
N GLN A 274 -12.23 -11.42 -0.47
CA GLN A 274 -11.19 -12.42 -0.70
C GLN A 274 -11.73 -13.87 -0.59
N LYS A 275 -12.62 -14.13 0.36
CA LYS A 275 -13.27 -15.44 0.48
C LYS A 275 -14.16 -15.73 -0.72
N PHE A 276 -15.03 -14.79 -1.07
CA PHE A 276 -15.92 -14.90 -2.21
C PHE A 276 -15.16 -15.13 -3.52
N THR A 277 -14.20 -14.26 -3.84
CA THR A 277 -13.43 -14.38 -5.09
C THR A 277 -12.58 -15.64 -5.14
N THR A 278 -12.01 -16.07 -4.00
CA THR A 278 -11.25 -17.31 -3.92
C THR A 278 -12.14 -18.53 -4.19
N GLU A 279 -13.34 -18.57 -3.60
CA GLU A 279 -14.30 -19.63 -3.81
C GLU A 279 -14.77 -19.67 -5.27
N LEU A 280 -15.13 -18.50 -5.81
CA LEU A 280 -15.59 -18.35 -7.19
C LEU A 280 -14.54 -18.86 -8.20
N VAL A 281 -13.28 -18.41 -8.07
CA VAL A 281 -12.17 -18.83 -8.94
C VAL A 281 -11.81 -20.32 -8.74
N ASN A 282 -11.94 -20.84 -7.52
CA ASN A 282 -11.66 -22.25 -7.28
C ASN A 282 -12.72 -23.18 -7.89
N ARG A 283 -13.96 -22.75 -7.99
CA ARG A 283 -15.07 -23.58 -8.52
C ARG A 283 -15.23 -23.46 -10.03
N ASN A 284 -14.76 -22.39 -10.65
CA ASN A 284 -15.03 -22.09 -12.06
C ASN A 284 -13.72 -21.89 -12.85
N ASP A 285 -13.78 -22.18 -14.14
CA ASP A 285 -12.70 -21.94 -15.09
C ASP A 285 -12.80 -20.56 -15.74
N ALA A 286 -14.01 -20.04 -15.84
CA ALA A 286 -14.30 -18.70 -16.35
C ALA A 286 -15.33 -18.00 -15.44
N VAL A 287 -15.13 -16.70 -15.24
CA VAL A 287 -16.06 -15.84 -14.50
C VAL A 287 -16.33 -14.59 -15.33
N VAL A 288 -17.60 -14.33 -15.58
CA VAL A 288 -18.08 -13.14 -16.29
C VAL A 288 -18.50 -12.10 -15.25
N ILE A 289 -18.06 -10.87 -15.41
CA ILE A 289 -18.43 -9.73 -14.56
C ILE A 289 -18.84 -8.55 -15.44
N GLU A 290 -19.70 -7.68 -14.93
CA GLU A 290 -20.05 -6.44 -15.60
C GLU A 290 -18.89 -5.43 -15.59
N ASP A 291 -18.70 -4.73 -16.69
CA ASP A 291 -17.78 -3.59 -16.78
C ASP A 291 -18.47 -2.30 -16.30
N LEU A 292 -18.45 -2.08 -14.98
CA LEU A 292 -19.11 -0.95 -14.34
C LEU A 292 -18.21 0.27 -14.23
N ASN A 293 -18.66 1.42 -14.77
CA ASN A 293 -17.98 2.69 -14.52
C ASN A 293 -18.34 3.26 -13.14
N VAL A 294 -17.73 2.70 -12.09
CA VAL A 294 -18.00 3.07 -10.69
C VAL A 294 -17.80 4.58 -10.43
N LYS A 295 -16.82 5.23 -11.09
CA LYS A 295 -16.58 6.68 -10.95
C LYS A 295 -17.78 7.50 -11.46
N LYS A 296 -18.33 7.14 -12.62
CA LYS A 296 -19.54 7.79 -13.16
C LYS A 296 -20.75 7.55 -12.26
N MET A 297 -20.92 6.32 -11.76
CA MET A 297 -22.02 5.98 -10.86
C MET A 297 -21.98 6.78 -9.53
N GLN A 298 -20.79 7.05 -8.98
CA GLN A 298 -20.63 7.88 -7.79
C GLN A 298 -20.93 9.38 -8.03
N MET A 299 -20.78 9.87 -9.25
CA MET A 299 -21.06 11.28 -9.63
C MET A 299 -22.54 11.55 -9.87
N ILE A 300 -23.36 10.53 -10.10
CA ILE A 300 -24.79 10.68 -10.29
C ILE A 300 -25.45 10.95 -8.93
N HIS A 301 -25.94 12.16 -8.71
CA HIS A 301 -26.55 12.62 -7.44
C HIS A 301 -27.75 11.79 -6.95
N VAL A 302 -28.28 10.93 -7.79
CA VAL A 302 -29.40 10.03 -7.49
C VAL A 302 -28.96 8.76 -6.73
N ALA A 303 -27.65 8.53 -6.65
CA ALA A 303 -27.11 7.42 -5.88
C ALA A 303 -27.43 7.59 -4.40
N SER A 304 -28.27 6.72 -3.86
CA SER A 304 -28.62 6.68 -2.45
C SER A 304 -27.35 6.62 -1.55
N LYS A 305 -27.44 7.13 -0.31
CA LYS A 305 -26.32 7.07 0.68
C LYS A 305 -25.71 5.66 0.83
N GLY A 306 -26.45 4.60 0.52
CA GLY A 306 -26.00 3.20 0.50
C GLY A 306 -25.00 2.91 -0.62
N MET A 307 -25.16 3.51 -1.79
CA MET A 307 -24.28 3.31 -2.94
C MET A 307 -22.88 3.88 -2.70
N HIS A 308 -22.76 5.05 -2.04
CA HIS A 308 -21.45 5.61 -1.65
C HIS A 308 -20.65 4.73 -0.70
N LEU A 309 -21.31 4.00 0.19
CA LEU A 309 -20.63 3.12 1.15
C LEU A 309 -20.25 1.77 0.51
N SER A 310 -21.02 1.27 -0.44
CA SER A 310 -20.79 0.00 -1.11
C SER A 310 -19.74 0.09 -2.23
N LEU A 311 -19.75 1.17 -3.02
CA LEU A 311 -18.89 1.34 -4.20
C LEU A 311 -17.49 1.90 -3.90
N ILE A 312 -17.24 2.46 -2.71
CA ILE A 312 -15.91 2.95 -2.32
C ILE A 312 -14.89 1.80 -2.19
N HIS A 313 -15.34 0.55 -2.12
CA HIS A 313 -14.50 -0.61 -1.80
C HIS A 313 -14.53 -1.72 -2.87
N ILE A 314 -15.21 -1.51 -4.00
CA ILE A 314 -15.11 -2.33 -5.20
C ILE A 314 -14.04 -1.73 -6.12
#